data_1f8a594cfb659fe9c8313a2d82c060f9
#
_entry.id   1f8a594cfb659fe9c8313a2d82c060f9
#
_cell.length_a   1.000
_cell.length_b   1.000
_cell.length_c   1.000
_cell.angle_alpha   90.00
_cell.angle_beta   90.00
_cell.angle_gamma   90.00
#
_symmetry.space_group_name_H-M   'P 1'
#
loop_
_entity.id
_entity.type
_entity.pdbx_description
1 polymer ?
#
loop_
_entity_poly.entity_id
_entity_poly.type
_entity_poly.pdbx_seq_one_letter_code
_entity_poly.pdbx_strand_id
1 'polypeptide(L)'
;MNHYKGQCYAWDVVNEAFNEDGTYRESVFSNILGGEEFIQLAFETAAKQDPKAKLYYNDYNLESPSPKTEAVRKMVRGLQSKKIRIDGVGLQAHLVAESRPTLDEHVAAIKGFTELGVEVALTELDVRLQTPANATNLAQQKEAYKNAVGACVQVDGCIGVTIWDFYDPFSWVPAVFPGEGAALLWFGDFSKHPAYDGVVEALTNKTQGHNGNGPRGAKRWVA
;
A
#
# COMPACT_ATOMS: atom_id res chain seq x y z
N MET A 1 5.33 7.69 -18.97
CA MET A 1 6.29 6.54 -18.93
C MET A 1 7.59 6.81 -19.71
N ASN A 2 7.59 7.28 -20.96
CA ASN A 2 8.82 7.40 -21.76
C ASN A 2 9.94 8.23 -21.11
N HIS A 3 9.61 9.32 -20.43
CA HIS A 3 10.59 10.20 -19.77
C HIS A 3 11.42 9.48 -18.70
N TYR A 4 10.79 8.59 -17.91
CA TYR A 4 11.43 7.84 -16.82
C TYR A 4 11.66 6.35 -17.14
N LYS A 5 11.55 5.97 -18.42
CA LYS A 5 11.71 4.58 -18.84
C LYS A 5 13.03 3.98 -18.36
N GLY A 6 12.92 2.83 -17.70
CA GLY A 6 14.08 2.12 -17.15
C GLY A 6 14.66 2.71 -15.85
N GLN A 7 14.06 3.75 -15.28
CA GLN A 7 14.49 4.37 -14.03
C GLN A 7 13.60 3.96 -12.84
N CYS A 8 12.35 3.55 -13.09
CA CYS A 8 11.42 3.14 -12.06
C CYS A 8 11.46 1.63 -11.85
N TYR A 9 11.33 1.19 -10.59
CA TYR A 9 11.09 -0.21 -10.25
C TYR A 9 9.71 -0.66 -10.75
N ALA A 10 8.69 0.13 -10.45
CA ALA A 10 7.30 -0.13 -10.81
C ALA A 10 6.60 1.15 -11.31
N TRP A 11 5.50 0.96 -12.01
CA TRP A 11 4.53 1.99 -12.37
C TRP A 11 3.18 1.65 -11.76
N ASP A 12 2.56 2.59 -11.05
CA ASP A 12 1.13 2.52 -10.74
C ASP A 12 0.37 2.85 -12.03
N VAL A 13 0.02 1.78 -12.75
CA VAL A 13 -0.58 1.87 -14.10
C VAL A 13 -2.00 2.38 -14.03
N VAL A 14 -2.75 1.89 -13.05
CA VAL A 14 -4.10 2.34 -12.71
C VAL A 14 -4.18 2.56 -11.21
N ASN A 15 -4.72 3.72 -10.84
CA ASN A 15 -4.89 4.13 -9.45
C ASN A 15 -6.38 4.35 -9.15
N GLU A 16 -6.87 3.77 -8.05
CA GLU A 16 -8.18 4.03 -7.45
C GLU A 16 -9.38 3.83 -8.41
N ALA A 17 -9.43 2.70 -9.09
CA ALA A 17 -10.48 2.42 -10.07
C ALA A 17 -11.76 1.79 -9.48
N PHE A 18 -11.79 1.48 -8.17
CA PHE A 18 -12.94 0.84 -7.52
C PHE A 18 -13.54 1.68 -6.39
N ASN A 19 -14.87 1.64 -6.29
CA ASN A 19 -15.62 2.11 -5.14
C ASN A 19 -15.57 1.08 -3.99
N GLU A 20 -15.98 1.48 -2.78
CA GLU A 20 -15.96 0.63 -1.59
C GLU A 20 -16.89 -0.61 -1.71
N ASP A 21 -17.94 -0.53 -2.54
CA ASP A 21 -18.84 -1.63 -2.84
C ASP A 21 -18.33 -2.60 -3.91
N GLY A 22 -17.12 -2.35 -4.46
CA GLY A 22 -16.49 -3.14 -5.50
C GLY A 22 -16.94 -2.82 -6.93
N THR A 23 -17.78 -1.82 -7.12
CA THR A 23 -18.10 -1.32 -8.46
C THR A 23 -16.98 -0.45 -9.02
N TYR A 24 -16.93 -0.26 -10.34
CA TYR A 24 -15.95 0.64 -10.94
C TYR A 24 -16.27 2.10 -10.57
N ARG A 25 -15.23 2.82 -10.15
CA ARG A 25 -15.30 4.26 -9.87
C ARG A 25 -15.51 5.04 -11.17
N GLU A 26 -16.41 6.02 -11.14
CA GLU A 26 -16.64 6.90 -12.26
C GLU A 26 -15.40 7.76 -12.55
N SER A 27 -15.01 7.77 -13.81
CA SER A 27 -13.93 8.58 -14.35
C SER A 27 -14.15 8.79 -15.84
N VAL A 28 -13.45 9.73 -16.43
CA VAL A 28 -13.49 9.91 -17.88
C VAL A 28 -13.13 8.62 -18.62
N PHE A 29 -12.22 7.82 -18.08
CA PHE A 29 -11.78 6.56 -18.68
C PHE A 29 -12.86 5.48 -18.56
N SER A 30 -13.40 5.26 -17.37
CA SER A 30 -14.43 4.25 -17.13
C SER A 30 -15.74 4.58 -17.86
N ASN A 31 -16.08 5.86 -17.97
CA ASN A 31 -17.32 6.31 -18.64
C ASN A 31 -17.25 6.17 -20.17
N ILE A 32 -16.06 6.29 -20.76
CA ILE A 32 -15.89 6.21 -22.22
C ILE A 32 -15.58 4.78 -22.67
N LEU A 33 -14.72 4.07 -21.93
CA LEU A 33 -14.18 2.78 -22.36
C LEU A 33 -14.81 1.59 -21.63
N GLY A 34 -15.55 1.82 -20.54
CA GLY A 34 -15.94 0.78 -19.62
C GLY A 34 -14.86 0.54 -18.54
N GLY A 35 -15.30 0.08 -17.35
CA GLY A 35 -14.39 -0.07 -16.20
C GLY A 35 -13.31 -1.12 -16.42
N GLU A 36 -13.67 -2.29 -16.95
CA GLU A 36 -12.74 -3.37 -17.23
C GLU A 36 -11.82 -3.05 -18.40
N GLU A 37 -12.38 -2.54 -19.47
CA GLU A 37 -11.71 -2.28 -20.74
C GLU A 37 -10.61 -1.22 -20.61
N PHE A 38 -10.84 -0.14 -19.85
CA PHE A 38 -9.79 0.86 -19.68
C PHE A 38 -8.61 0.34 -18.88
N ILE A 39 -8.86 -0.50 -17.85
CA ILE A 39 -7.79 -1.13 -17.06
C ILE A 39 -6.95 -2.04 -17.95
N GLN A 40 -7.58 -2.89 -18.78
CA GLN A 40 -6.88 -3.77 -19.71
C GLN A 40 -6.01 -2.97 -20.68
N LEU A 41 -6.59 -1.93 -21.31
CA LEU A 41 -5.87 -1.07 -22.26
C LEU A 41 -4.69 -0.36 -21.60
N ALA A 42 -4.85 0.10 -20.36
CA ALA A 42 -3.78 0.75 -19.60
C ALA A 42 -2.61 -0.20 -19.35
N PHE A 43 -2.86 -1.42 -18.86
CA PHE A 43 -1.83 -2.41 -18.59
C PHE A 43 -1.14 -2.91 -19.87
N GLU A 44 -1.88 -3.17 -20.95
CA GLU A 44 -1.29 -3.53 -22.24
C GLU A 44 -0.39 -2.42 -22.81
N THR A 45 -0.83 -1.17 -22.66
CA THR A 45 -0.07 -0.01 -23.12
C THR A 45 1.19 0.18 -22.29
N ALA A 46 1.10 0.08 -20.97
CA ALA A 46 2.23 0.19 -20.06
C ALA A 46 3.27 -0.88 -20.32
N ALA A 47 2.85 -2.13 -20.53
CA ALA A 47 3.74 -3.25 -20.84
C ALA A 47 4.56 -3.02 -22.12
N LYS A 48 3.98 -2.37 -23.12
CA LYS A 48 4.67 -2.00 -24.37
C LYS A 48 5.65 -0.84 -24.18
N GLN A 49 5.29 0.14 -23.34
CA GLN A 49 6.08 1.36 -23.15
C GLN A 49 7.32 1.13 -22.29
N ASP A 50 7.18 0.41 -21.17
CA ASP A 50 8.31 0.06 -20.29
C ASP A 50 8.28 -1.43 -19.90
N PRO A 51 8.80 -2.31 -20.76
CA PRO A 51 8.70 -3.75 -20.56
C PRO A 51 9.51 -4.28 -19.37
N LYS A 52 10.42 -3.49 -18.80
CA LYS A 52 11.28 -3.90 -17.69
C LYS A 52 10.74 -3.51 -16.32
N ALA A 53 10.02 -2.40 -16.23
CA ALA A 53 9.41 -1.97 -14.97
C ALA A 53 8.25 -2.90 -14.60
N LYS A 54 7.99 -3.06 -13.31
CA LYS A 54 6.81 -3.76 -12.80
C LYS A 54 5.54 -2.94 -13.05
N LEU A 55 4.43 -3.60 -13.26
CA LEU A 55 3.14 -2.97 -13.51
C LEU A 55 2.20 -3.23 -12.34
N TYR A 56 1.82 -2.18 -11.64
CA TYR A 56 0.99 -2.23 -10.44
C TYR A 56 -0.38 -1.61 -10.65
N TYR A 57 -1.35 -2.19 -9.95
CA TYR A 57 -2.59 -1.54 -9.60
C TYR A 57 -2.46 -1.00 -8.17
N ASN A 58 -2.86 0.25 -7.91
CA ASN A 58 -2.75 0.89 -6.60
C ASN A 58 -4.11 1.38 -6.10
N ASP A 59 -4.46 1.12 -4.83
CA ASP A 59 -5.71 1.60 -4.26
C ASP A 59 -5.67 1.61 -2.72
N TYR A 60 -6.55 2.40 -2.11
CA TYR A 60 -6.75 2.49 -0.67
C TYR A 60 -7.83 1.50 -0.20
N ASN A 61 -7.88 1.25 1.11
CA ASN A 61 -8.81 0.33 1.77
C ASN A 61 -8.75 -1.12 1.25
N LEU A 62 -7.55 -1.57 0.86
CA LEU A 62 -7.27 -2.96 0.48
C LEU A 62 -6.64 -3.77 1.63
N GLU A 63 -6.42 -3.16 2.79
CA GLU A 63 -5.71 -3.69 3.96
C GLU A 63 -6.56 -4.64 4.80
N SER A 64 -7.82 -4.81 4.44
CA SER A 64 -8.76 -5.73 5.10
C SER A 64 -9.73 -6.35 4.09
N PRO A 65 -10.39 -7.48 4.42
CA PRO A 65 -11.40 -8.07 3.56
C PRO A 65 -12.59 -7.12 3.36
N SER A 66 -12.93 -6.84 2.11
CA SER A 66 -14.04 -5.96 1.73
C SER A 66 -14.53 -6.31 0.32
N PRO A 67 -15.73 -5.83 -0.11
CA PRO A 67 -16.18 -5.97 -1.50
C PRO A 67 -15.17 -5.39 -2.50
N LYS A 68 -14.54 -4.25 -2.17
CA LYS A 68 -13.50 -3.61 -2.96
C LYS A 68 -12.27 -4.52 -3.11
N THR A 69 -11.77 -5.07 -2.01
CA THR A 69 -10.62 -5.99 -2.01
C THR A 69 -10.89 -7.21 -2.90
N GLU A 70 -12.10 -7.79 -2.85
CA GLU A 70 -12.45 -8.92 -3.71
C GLU A 70 -12.61 -8.51 -5.18
N ALA A 71 -13.14 -7.32 -5.45
CA ALA A 71 -13.21 -6.78 -6.82
C ALA A 71 -11.80 -6.60 -7.43
N VAL A 72 -10.84 -6.08 -6.66
CA VAL A 72 -9.45 -5.96 -7.11
C VAL A 72 -8.82 -7.34 -7.34
N ARG A 73 -9.04 -8.32 -6.46
CA ARG A 73 -8.59 -9.70 -6.68
C ARG A 73 -9.18 -10.31 -7.95
N LYS A 74 -10.47 -10.08 -8.20
CA LYS A 74 -11.14 -10.53 -9.43
C LYS A 74 -10.54 -9.85 -10.66
N MET A 75 -10.24 -8.57 -10.60
CA MET A 75 -9.57 -7.83 -11.68
C MET A 75 -8.19 -8.42 -11.98
N VAL A 76 -7.37 -8.71 -10.95
CA VAL A 76 -6.05 -9.36 -11.12
C VAL A 76 -6.20 -10.70 -11.84
N ARG A 77 -7.10 -11.58 -11.37
CA ARG A 77 -7.39 -12.86 -12.04
C ARG A 77 -7.88 -12.68 -13.49
N GLY A 78 -8.69 -11.65 -13.72
CA GLY A 78 -9.20 -11.28 -15.06
C GLY A 78 -8.08 -10.92 -16.03
N LEU A 79 -7.16 -10.04 -15.62
CA LEU A 79 -5.98 -9.68 -16.42
C LEU A 79 -5.11 -10.92 -16.72
N GLN A 80 -4.81 -11.72 -15.69
CA GLN A 80 -4.01 -12.94 -15.84
C GLN A 80 -4.65 -13.95 -16.81
N SER A 81 -5.97 -14.16 -16.74
CA SER A 81 -6.68 -15.07 -17.64
C SER A 81 -6.61 -14.64 -19.10
N LYS A 82 -6.55 -13.33 -19.35
CA LYS A 82 -6.37 -12.71 -20.66
C LYS A 82 -4.90 -12.59 -21.08
N LYS A 83 -3.96 -13.08 -20.26
CA LYS A 83 -2.51 -12.94 -20.45
C LYS A 83 -2.02 -11.49 -20.52
N ILE A 84 -2.76 -10.59 -19.89
CA ILE A 84 -2.35 -9.19 -19.70
C ILE A 84 -1.47 -9.13 -18.45
N ARG A 85 -0.30 -8.54 -18.60
CA ARG A 85 0.71 -8.49 -17.53
C ARG A 85 0.25 -7.57 -16.41
N ILE A 86 0.23 -8.10 -15.19
CA ILE A 86 0.16 -7.38 -13.92
C ILE A 86 1.18 -8.02 -12.99
N ASP A 87 2.06 -7.22 -12.38
CA ASP A 87 3.15 -7.73 -11.56
C ASP A 87 2.91 -7.49 -10.07
N GLY A 88 2.10 -6.50 -9.69
CA GLY A 88 1.89 -6.17 -8.29
C GLY A 88 0.59 -5.42 -8.01
N VAL A 89 0.27 -5.36 -6.73
CA VAL A 89 -0.80 -4.53 -6.16
C VAL A 89 -0.20 -3.66 -5.05
N GLY A 90 -0.39 -2.36 -5.18
CA GLY A 90 -0.10 -1.39 -4.13
C GLY A 90 -1.32 -1.26 -3.19
N LEU A 91 -1.11 -1.46 -1.92
CA LEU A 91 -2.03 -1.11 -0.86
C LEU A 91 -1.59 0.25 -0.33
N GLN A 92 -2.40 1.29 -0.54
CA GLN A 92 -2.00 2.65 -0.15
C GLN A 92 -1.74 2.75 1.35
N ALA A 93 -2.54 2.06 2.16
CA ALA A 93 -2.43 2.03 3.62
C ALA A 93 -2.59 3.43 4.27
N HIS A 94 -3.58 4.21 3.80
CA HIS A 94 -4.06 5.41 4.47
C HIS A 94 -4.95 5.02 5.66
N LEU A 95 -4.34 4.81 6.81
CA LEU A 95 -4.98 4.22 7.98
C LEU A 95 -5.51 5.27 8.95
N VAL A 96 -6.38 4.81 9.86
CA VAL A 96 -6.91 5.59 11.00
C VAL A 96 -6.45 4.92 12.29
N ALA A 97 -5.85 5.68 13.19
CA ALA A 97 -5.28 5.15 14.44
C ALA A 97 -6.32 4.44 15.31
N GLU A 98 -7.52 5.02 15.38
CA GLU A 98 -8.62 4.55 16.23
C GLU A 98 -9.34 3.30 15.69
N SER A 99 -9.25 3.04 14.37
CA SER A 99 -9.93 1.92 13.68
C SER A 99 -8.99 1.10 12.80
N ARG A 100 -7.76 0.95 13.25
CA ARG A 100 -6.70 0.26 12.51
C ARG A 100 -6.94 -1.25 12.37
N PRO A 101 -6.55 -1.85 11.24
CA PRO A 101 -6.47 -3.30 11.13
C PRO A 101 -5.42 -3.89 12.09
N THR A 102 -5.67 -5.10 12.54
CA THR A 102 -4.71 -5.89 13.30
C THR A 102 -3.56 -6.40 12.42
N LEU A 103 -2.48 -6.88 13.04
CA LEU A 103 -1.40 -7.53 12.32
C LEU A 103 -1.88 -8.69 11.45
N ASP A 104 -2.77 -9.53 11.99
CA ASP A 104 -3.28 -10.71 11.27
C ASP A 104 -4.20 -10.32 10.10
N GLU A 105 -4.99 -9.27 10.22
CA GLU A 105 -5.80 -8.73 9.12
C GLU A 105 -4.93 -8.20 7.99
N HIS A 106 -3.89 -7.43 8.30
CA HIS A 106 -2.90 -7.00 7.31
C HIS A 106 -2.20 -8.18 6.64
N VAL A 107 -1.75 -9.18 7.40
CA VAL A 107 -1.12 -10.40 6.87
C VAL A 107 -2.08 -11.13 5.93
N ALA A 108 -3.35 -11.28 6.31
CA ALA A 108 -4.36 -11.95 5.48
C ALA A 108 -4.63 -11.17 4.18
N ALA A 109 -4.73 -9.83 4.25
CA ALA A 109 -4.93 -8.99 3.08
C ALA A 109 -3.76 -9.11 2.10
N ILE A 110 -2.52 -8.98 2.58
CA ILE A 110 -1.31 -9.11 1.75
C ILE A 110 -1.24 -10.51 1.11
N LYS A 111 -1.44 -11.57 1.90
CA LYS A 111 -1.44 -12.96 1.40
C LYS A 111 -2.48 -13.18 0.32
N GLY A 112 -3.66 -12.60 0.46
CA GLY A 112 -4.72 -12.73 -0.51
C GLY A 112 -4.36 -12.21 -1.91
N PHE A 113 -3.39 -11.32 -2.04
CA PHE A 113 -2.84 -10.88 -3.31
C PHE A 113 -1.60 -11.69 -3.71
N THR A 114 -0.67 -11.96 -2.78
CA THR A 114 0.54 -12.71 -3.13
C THR A 114 0.23 -14.16 -3.56
N GLU A 115 -0.84 -14.76 -3.05
CA GLU A 115 -1.36 -16.06 -3.50
C GLU A 115 -1.86 -16.06 -4.96
N LEU A 116 -2.15 -14.89 -5.52
CA LEU A 116 -2.42 -14.72 -6.95
C LEU A 116 -1.14 -14.65 -7.81
N GLY A 117 0.03 -14.72 -7.19
CA GLY A 117 1.33 -14.65 -7.87
C GLY A 117 1.76 -13.22 -8.22
N VAL A 118 1.18 -12.20 -7.60
CA VAL A 118 1.59 -10.80 -7.74
C VAL A 118 2.33 -10.32 -6.51
N GLU A 119 3.23 -9.35 -6.68
CA GLU A 119 3.89 -8.67 -5.57
C GLU A 119 2.91 -7.74 -4.85
N VAL A 120 3.20 -7.42 -3.58
CA VAL A 120 2.48 -6.40 -2.81
C VAL A 120 3.48 -5.37 -2.28
N ALA A 121 3.09 -4.11 -2.27
CA ALA A 121 3.78 -3.05 -1.53
C ALA A 121 2.76 -2.24 -0.74
N LEU A 122 3.15 -1.72 0.42
CA LEU A 122 2.44 -0.62 1.07
C LEU A 122 3.00 0.66 0.46
N THR A 123 2.19 1.37 -0.32
CA THR A 123 2.70 2.40 -1.23
C THR A 123 2.64 3.81 -0.67
N GLU A 124 1.73 4.08 0.29
CA GLU A 124 1.41 5.43 0.73
C GLU A 124 1.08 5.46 2.23
N LEU A 125 1.81 4.67 3.04
CA LEU A 125 1.48 4.49 4.45
C LEU A 125 1.52 5.82 5.21
N ASP A 126 0.37 6.20 5.71
CA ASP A 126 0.17 7.18 6.77
C ASP A 126 -0.91 6.72 7.75
N VAL A 127 -0.93 7.27 8.95
CA VAL A 127 -1.91 6.89 9.98
C VAL A 127 -2.44 8.15 10.65
N ARG A 128 -3.57 8.66 10.17
CA ARG A 128 -4.20 9.84 10.72
C ARG A 128 -4.85 9.57 12.08
N LEU A 129 -4.95 10.58 12.88
CA LEU A 129 -5.61 10.58 14.19
C LEU A 129 -6.36 11.88 14.43
N GLN A 130 -7.29 11.86 15.41
CA GLN A 130 -7.99 13.08 15.83
C GLN A 130 -7.03 14.06 16.51
N THR A 131 -7.07 15.31 16.09
CA THR A 131 -6.23 16.38 16.68
C THR A 131 -7.04 17.23 17.68
N PRO A 132 -6.40 17.73 18.76
CA PRO A 132 -4.97 17.62 19.07
C PRO A 132 -4.56 16.20 19.46
N ALA A 133 -3.35 15.81 19.04
CA ALA A 133 -2.77 14.53 19.41
C ALA A 133 -2.62 14.40 20.93
N ASN A 134 -2.85 13.21 21.45
CA ASN A 134 -2.71 12.88 22.86
C ASN A 134 -2.02 11.51 23.04
N ALA A 135 -1.66 11.17 24.28
CA ALA A 135 -0.91 9.96 24.56
C ALA A 135 -1.63 8.68 24.08
N THR A 136 -2.97 8.65 24.14
CA THR A 136 -3.75 7.47 23.74
C THR A 136 -3.74 7.28 22.23
N ASN A 137 -4.08 8.32 21.46
CA ASN A 137 -4.15 8.16 19.99
C ASN A 137 -2.75 8.05 19.37
N LEU A 138 -1.71 8.64 19.96
CA LEU A 138 -0.31 8.40 19.55
C LEU A 138 0.15 6.97 19.82
N ALA A 139 -0.29 6.34 20.92
CA ALA A 139 -0.01 4.94 21.18
C ALA A 139 -0.73 4.01 20.17
N GLN A 140 -1.98 4.36 19.82
CA GLN A 140 -2.74 3.64 18.79
C GLN A 140 -2.09 3.78 17.41
N GLN A 141 -1.61 4.98 17.07
CA GLN A 141 -0.88 5.23 15.83
C GLN A 141 0.41 4.41 15.75
N LYS A 142 1.20 4.38 16.84
CA LYS A 142 2.38 3.53 16.94
C LYS A 142 2.07 2.07 16.62
N GLU A 143 1.00 1.53 17.19
CA GLU A 143 0.60 0.15 16.97
C GLU A 143 0.14 -0.07 15.52
N ALA A 144 -0.59 0.88 14.92
CA ALA A 144 -0.99 0.80 13.51
C ALA A 144 0.19 0.73 12.56
N TYR A 145 1.18 1.61 12.71
CA TYR A 145 2.41 1.56 11.92
C TYR A 145 3.17 0.24 12.12
N LYS A 146 3.28 -0.22 13.37
CA LYS A 146 3.94 -1.48 13.70
C LYS A 146 3.26 -2.68 13.06
N ASN A 147 1.92 -2.72 13.07
CA ASN A 147 1.16 -3.80 12.45
C ASN A 147 1.32 -3.82 10.94
N ALA A 148 1.15 -2.67 10.28
CA ALA A 148 1.25 -2.55 8.83
C ALA A 148 2.66 -2.94 8.34
N VAL A 149 3.71 -2.35 8.91
CA VAL A 149 5.10 -2.67 8.55
C VAL A 149 5.43 -4.12 8.91
N GLY A 150 5.00 -4.58 10.10
CA GLY A 150 5.24 -5.94 10.57
C GLY A 150 4.61 -7.01 9.66
N ALA A 151 3.42 -6.76 9.14
CA ALA A 151 2.77 -7.66 8.19
C ALA A 151 3.55 -7.77 6.88
N CYS A 152 3.98 -6.64 6.32
CA CYS A 152 4.80 -6.63 5.11
C CYS A 152 6.14 -7.35 5.32
N VAL A 153 6.74 -7.19 6.51
CA VAL A 153 7.97 -7.90 6.87
C VAL A 153 7.76 -9.43 6.94
N GLN A 154 6.59 -9.89 7.42
CA GLN A 154 6.30 -11.31 7.62
C GLN A 154 5.92 -12.05 6.34
N VAL A 155 5.28 -11.38 5.39
CA VAL A 155 4.76 -12.04 4.19
C VAL A 155 5.78 -11.99 3.06
N ASP A 156 6.19 -13.19 2.59
CA ASP A 156 6.98 -13.28 1.37
C ASP A 156 6.14 -12.78 0.17
N GLY A 157 6.72 -11.91 -0.65
CA GLY A 157 6.01 -11.24 -1.73
C GLY A 157 5.51 -9.84 -1.38
N CYS A 158 5.48 -9.41 -0.10
CA CYS A 158 5.46 -7.99 0.23
C CYS A 158 6.87 -7.44 0.11
N ILE A 159 7.06 -6.51 -0.84
CA ILE A 159 8.41 -6.12 -1.29
C ILE A 159 8.89 -4.79 -0.70
N GLY A 160 8.00 -4.00 -0.10
CA GLY A 160 8.39 -2.70 0.44
C GLY A 160 7.25 -1.95 1.11
N VAL A 161 7.65 -0.90 1.83
CA VAL A 161 6.77 0.08 2.46
C VAL A 161 7.29 1.47 2.13
N THR A 162 6.43 2.34 1.61
CA THR A 162 6.68 3.76 1.43
C THR A 162 5.81 4.53 2.42
N ILE A 163 6.41 5.44 3.18
CA ILE A 163 5.68 6.40 4.01
C ILE A 163 5.28 7.58 3.12
N TRP A 164 3.98 7.98 3.16
CA TRP A 164 3.47 9.05 2.31
C TRP A 164 3.74 10.41 2.94
N ASP A 165 4.90 10.96 2.65
CA ASP A 165 5.63 12.00 3.36
C ASP A 165 6.22 11.52 4.70
N PHE A 166 7.10 12.33 5.30
CA PHE A 166 7.77 11.98 6.56
C PHE A 166 7.45 12.97 7.69
N TYR A 167 6.97 14.16 7.37
CA TYR A 167 6.91 15.33 8.22
C TYR A 167 5.51 15.94 8.22
N ASP A 168 4.85 16.03 9.37
CA ASP A 168 3.44 16.39 9.53
C ASP A 168 2.99 17.65 8.76
N PRO A 169 3.76 18.76 8.74
CA PRO A 169 3.37 19.93 7.98
C PRO A 169 3.23 19.72 6.46
N PHE A 170 3.79 18.64 5.90
CA PHE A 170 3.66 18.30 4.50
C PHE A 170 2.52 17.30 4.23
N SER A 171 1.94 16.73 5.30
CA SER A 171 0.86 15.76 5.16
C SER A 171 -0.36 16.37 4.46
N TRP A 172 -0.93 15.61 3.55
CA TRP A 172 -2.18 15.93 2.86
C TRP A 172 -3.42 15.83 3.76
N VAL A 173 -3.33 15.07 4.85
CA VAL A 173 -4.45 14.70 5.73
C VAL A 173 -5.23 15.91 6.24
N PRO A 174 -4.60 16.97 6.82
CA PRO A 174 -5.37 18.10 7.35
C PRO A 174 -6.16 18.88 6.30
N ALA A 175 -5.74 18.83 5.03
CA ALA A 175 -6.43 19.51 3.94
C ALA A 175 -7.70 18.78 3.50
N VAL A 176 -7.79 17.46 3.73
CA VAL A 176 -8.89 16.61 3.29
C VAL A 176 -9.80 16.19 4.46
N PHE A 177 -9.23 15.98 5.64
CA PHE A 177 -9.94 15.54 6.85
C PHE A 177 -9.86 16.60 7.96
N PRO A 178 -10.78 17.59 8.00
CA PRO A 178 -10.78 18.62 9.03
C PRO A 178 -10.83 18.02 10.44
N GLY A 179 -9.92 18.42 11.32
CA GLY A 179 -9.81 17.91 12.68
C GLY A 179 -8.96 16.65 12.83
N GLU A 180 -8.44 16.10 11.73
CA GLU A 180 -7.48 15.00 11.74
C GLU A 180 -6.09 15.46 11.25
N GLY A 181 -5.06 14.72 11.62
CA GLY A 181 -3.68 15.07 11.26
C GLY A 181 -2.66 14.26 12.03
N ALA A 182 -1.49 14.86 12.28
CA ALA A 182 -0.36 14.24 12.98
C ALA A 182 -0.11 12.79 12.46
N ALA A 183 -0.14 12.63 11.14
CA ALA A 183 -0.28 11.32 10.49
C ALA A 183 1.05 10.61 10.23
N LEU A 184 2.19 11.32 10.40
CA LEU A 184 3.50 10.88 9.92
C LEU A 184 4.45 10.50 11.05
N LEU A 185 5.77 10.43 10.75
CA LEU A 185 6.77 9.94 11.69
C LEU A 185 7.51 11.05 12.44
N TRP A 186 7.40 12.29 11.99
CA TRP A 186 7.99 13.47 12.63
C TRP A 186 6.96 14.58 12.81
N PHE A 187 6.93 15.14 14.02
CA PHE A 187 6.17 16.35 14.35
C PHE A 187 6.70 17.58 13.61
N GLY A 188 5.94 18.69 13.69
CA GLY A 188 6.31 19.96 13.07
C GLY A 188 7.60 20.61 13.59
N ASP A 189 8.11 20.16 14.73
CA ASP A 189 9.39 20.55 15.30
C ASP A 189 10.54 19.56 15.00
N PHE A 190 10.30 18.59 14.11
CA PHE A 190 11.19 17.48 13.80
C PHE A 190 11.48 16.51 14.96
N SER A 191 10.78 16.59 16.07
CA SER A 191 10.80 15.51 17.06
C SER A 191 10.07 14.28 16.50
N LYS A 192 10.49 13.08 16.97
CA LYS A 192 9.92 11.82 16.49
C LYS A 192 8.57 11.55 17.12
N HIS A 193 7.61 11.12 16.30
CA HIS A 193 6.41 10.46 16.79
C HIS A 193 6.73 9.12 17.46
N PRO A 194 5.94 8.66 18.42
CA PRO A 194 6.00 7.26 18.91
C PRO A 194 5.85 6.23 17.77
N ALA A 195 5.17 6.59 16.68
CA ALA A 195 5.03 5.80 15.46
C ALA A 195 6.38 5.40 14.84
N TYR A 196 7.39 6.29 14.89
CA TYR A 196 8.75 5.97 14.44
C TYR A 196 9.32 4.74 15.15
N ASP A 197 9.14 4.66 16.47
CA ASP A 197 9.59 3.49 17.23
C ASP A 197 8.81 2.23 16.86
N GLY A 198 7.51 2.36 16.53
CA GLY A 198 6.69 1.26 16.02
C GLY A 198 7.24 0.67 14.72
N VAL A 199 7.65 1.52 13.78
CA VAL A 199 8.31 1.09 12.53
C VAL A 199 9.64 0.38 12.83
N VAL A 200 10.48 0.96 13.69
CA VAL A 200 11.77 0.36 14.07
C VAL A 200 11.56 -1.00 14.74
N GLU A 201 10.61 -1.11 15.67
CA GLU A 201 10.27 -2.38 16.32
C GLU A 201 9.85 -3.45 15.29
N ALA A 202 9.00 -3.10 14.34
CA ALA A 202 8.55 -4.03 13.30
C ALA A 202 9.70 -4.53 12.42
N LEU A 203 10.65 -3.66 12.08
CA LEU A 203 11.79 -4.01 11.25
C LEU A 203 12.86 -4.84 12.00
N THR A 204 13.02 -4.61 13.31
CA THR A 204 14.08 -5.26 14.12
C THR A 204 13.65 -6.58 14.74
N ASN A 205 12.37 -6.79 15.08
CA ASN A 205 11.87 -8.02 15.67
C ASN A 205 11.96 -9.25 14.75
N LYS A 206 12.28 -9.08 13.49
CA LYS A 206 12.50 -10.16 12.51
C LYS A 206 13.70 -11.05 12.85
N THR A 207 14.64 -10.60 13.66
CA THR A 207 15.87 -11.34 13.96
C THR A 207 15.67 -12.48 14.96
N GLN A 208 14.52 -12.58 15.65
CA GLN A 208 14.30 -13.58 16.68
C GLN A 208 13.41 -14.77 16.29
N GLY A 209 12.77 -14.77 15.11
CA GLY A 209 11.72 -15.73 14.75
C GLY A 209 12.01 -16.72 13.60
N HIS A 210 13.16 -16.69 12.93
CA HIS A 210 13.41 -17.54 11.77
C HIS A 210 14.78 -18.20 11.80
N ASN A 211 14.90 -19.29 12.55
CA ASN A 211 15.92 -20.33 12.31
C ASN A 211 15.46 -21.23 11.15
N GLY A 212 15.61 -20.76 9.93
CA GLY A 212 15.31 -21.49 8.69
C GLY A 212 16.44 -21.32 7.68
N ASN A 213 17.22 -22.40 7.49
CA ASN A 213 18.31 -22.48 6.51
C ASN A 213 17.85 -22.23 5.08
N GLY A 214 18.37 -21.18 4.43
CA GLY A 214 18.29 -20.93 3.01
C GLY A 214 18.85 -19.55 2.67
N PRO A 215 19.63 -19.37 1.57
CA PRO A 215 20.12 -18.06 1.16
C PRO A 215 18.95 -17.25 0.60
N ARG A 216 18.35 -16.39 1.43
CA ARG A 216 17.34 -15.43 1.01
C ARG A 216 18.06 -14.17 0.52
N GLY A 217 17.81 -13.79 -0.72
CA GLY A 217 18.21 -12.48 -1.20
C GLY A 217 17.75 -11.40 -0.22
N ALA A 218 18.66 -10.52 0.20
CA ALA A 218 18.36 -9.46 1.12
C ALA A 218 17.24 -8.59 0.52
N LYS A 219 16.07 -8.55 1.20
CA LYS A 219 15.03 -7.58 0.87
C LYS A 219 15.65 -6.20 1.06
N ARG A 220 15.79 -5.44 -0.04
CA ARG A 220 16.34 -4.09 0.00
C ARG A 220 15.22 -3.14 0.38
N TRP A 221 15.19 -2.73 1.63
CA TRP A 221 14.31 -1.65 2.09
C TRP A 221 14.93 -0.34 1.63
N VAL A 222 14.22 0.40 0.80
CA VAL A 222 14.58 1.77 0.42
C VAL A 222 13.70 2.67 1.28
N ALA A 223 14.34 3.47 2.15
CA ALA A 223 13.70 4.51 2.92
C ALA A 223 13.45 5.72 2.03
#